data_92464081f33b655c287c8fc696c0b4a1
#
_entry.id   92464081f33b655c287c8fc696c0b4a1
#
_cell.length_a   1.000
_cell.length_b   1.000
_cell.length_c   1.000
_cell.angle_alpha   90.00
_cell.angle_beta   90.00
_cell.angle_gamma   90.00
#
_symmetry.space_group_name_H-M   'P 1'
#
loop_
_entity.id
_entity.type
_entity.pdbx_description
1 polymer ?
#
loop_
_entity_poly.entity_id
_entity_poly.type
_entity_poly.pdbx_seq_one_letter_code
_entity_poly.pdbx_strand_id
1 'polypeptide(L)'
;MKNKEDLKKELTKIDHKSYGMYKTLGGSYSYGNYILHIDHVQGDPFASPSRLRFEVKKEKHGFPEEYYEEKHRRLALEDQVLRRFLRQLRQLDKGSMGSGKSGRITTCPANQTVQERIAVVFSKDRMELRFEMGFPARGRTIMAKEMQKLVFDILPELAESCLFYRKWDTKSKSFLEKAVFLADDQKELRRQLKEKRLTGFVANGAILPRESGISDRPMRDAVPFISPESLQIEIELPHKGKIIGMGISEGITVIVGGGYHGKSTLLKALEQGVYNHIAGDGREYVVADATGMKIRAEDGRSILHTDISLFINHLPAGQDTVDFSSENASGSTSQAANLIEAMEAGAELLLLDEDTSATNFMIRDKVMAKLVSDEKEPITTLLRHIRGIYKTMGISFIIVVGSSGDYLSVADLVLQLNHYKVKDVTKEAKKICEQCQIAGQYAEKEVCMPEFSRKLKPVKSARRKLKSMGTDTVLIDRESIDVRYLEQLSESGQTTALAYMMGWILDHVTKEEDIQEFIENMYKLIERKGMAAVIPANYSAGHPVLPRKQELYACLNRYRSAKIAKEYM
;
A
#
# COMPACT_ATOMS: atom_id res chain seq x y z
N MET A 1 -29.03 -9.08 -25.29
CA MET A 1 -27.93 -9.84 -24.62
C MET A 1 -27.90 -11.21 -25.29
N LYS A 2 -26.73 -11.65 -25.73
CA LYS A 2 -26.52 -12.97 -26.34
C LYS A 2 -26.57 -14.07 -25.25
N ASN A 3 -26.79 -15.32 -25.66
CA ASN A 3 -26.74 -16.46 -24.76
C ASN A 3 -25.52 -17.36 -25.06
N LYS A 4 -25.28 -18.40 -24.26
CA LYS A 4 -24.14 -19.31 -24.42
C LYS A 4 -24.16 -20.07 -25.77
N GLU A 5 -25.36 -20.34 -26.35
CA GLU A 5 -25.46 -20.98 -27.65
C GLU A 5 -25.03 -20.04 -28.78
N ASP A 6 -25.31 -18.74 -28.65
CA ASP A 6 -24.81 -17.74 -29.61
C ASP A 6 -23.27 -17.69 -29.59
N LEU A 7 -22.66 -17.77 -28.39
CA LEU A 7 -21.19 -17.84 -28.24
C LEU A 7 -20.62 -19.10 -28.91
N LYS A 8 -21.30 -20.25 -28.76
CA LYS A 8 -20.89 -21.51 -29.38
C LYS A 8 -20.93 -21.44 -30.89
N LYS A 9 -22.01 -20.89 -31.44
CA LYS A 9 -22.16 -20.68 -32.90
C LYS A 9 -21.07 -19.77 -33.45
N GLU A 10 -20.78 -18.64 -32.77
CA GLU A 10 -19.74 -17.73 -33.22
C GLU A 10 -18.34 -18.38 -33.15
N LEU A 11 -18.03 -19.14 -32.09
CA LEU A 11 -16.76 -19.88 -31.98
C LEU A 11 -16.61 -20.90 -33.12
N THR A 12 -17.66 -21.61 -33.46
CA THR A 12 -17.61 -22.58 -34.57
C THR A 12 -17.34 -21.89 -35.92
N LYS A 13 -17.93 -20.71 -36.16
CA LYS A 13 -17.72 -19.95 -37.41
C LYS A 13 -16.29 -19.42 -37.58
N ILE A 14 -15.58 -19.17 -36.48
CA ILE A 14 -14.24 -18.57 -36.53
C ILE A 14 -13.12 -19.60 -36.34
N ASP A 15 -13.43 -20.89 -36.16
CA ASP A 15 -12.44 -21.95 -36.00
C ASP A 15 -11.46 -21.97 -37.18
N HIS A 16 -10.19 -22.20 -36.86
CA HIS A 16 -9.08 -22.19 -37.84
C HIS A 16 -8.87 -20.86 -38.60
N LYS A 17 -9.58 -19.77 -38.28
CA LYS A 17 -9.40 -18.45 -38.88
C LYS A 17 -8.26 -17.69 -38.17
N SER A 18 -7.92 -16.53 -38.73
CA SER A 18 -6.92 -15.60 -38.16
C SER A 18 -7.35 -15.15 -36.74
N TYR A 19 -6.38 -15.02 -35.84
CA TYR A 19 -6.56 -14.64 -34.43
C TYR A 19 -7.43 -13.38 -34.25
N GLY A 20 -7.28 -12.40 -35.13
CA GLY A 20 -8.07 -11.16 -35.08
C GLY A 20 -9.58 -11.37 -35.13
N MET A 21 -10.06 -12.53 -35.64
CA MET A 21 -11.49 -12.85 -35.65
C MET A 21 -12.07 -13.10 -34.26
N TYR A 22 -11.26 -13.36 -33.23
CA TYR A 22 -11.72 -13.39 -31.85
C TYR A 22 -12.41 -12.10 -31.38
N LYS A 23 -12.14 -10.96 -32.03
CA LYS A 23 -12.81 -9.68 -31.72
C LYS A 23 -14.33 -9.75 -31.85
N THR A 24 -14.87 -10.65 -32.68
CA THR A 24 -16.32 -10.87 -32.83
C THR A 24 -16.98 -11.42 -31.56
N LEU A 25 -16.17 -11.99 -30.63
CA LEU A 25 -16.67 -12.52 -29.36
C LEU A 25 -16.87 -11.44 -28.28
N GLY A 26 -16.42 -10.21 -28.52
CA GLY A 26 -16.65 -9.11 -27.56
C GLY A 26 -18.15 -8.92 -27.27
N GLY A 27 -18.50 -8.73 -25.99
CA GLY A 27 -19.88 -8.53 -25.57
C GLY A 27 -20.29 -9.36 -24.35
N SER A 28 -21.60 -9.47 -24.11
CA SER A 28 -22.17 -10.06 -22.90
C SER A 28 -23.02 -11.29 -23.22
N TYR A 29 -22.77 -12.37 -22.47
CA TYR A 29 -23.39 -13.68 -22.70
C TYR A 29 -24.04 -14.18 -21.41
N SER A 30 -25.35 -14.50 -21.49
CA SER A 30 -26.10 -15.07 -20.38
C SER A 30 -25.84 -16.57 -20.22
N TYR A 31 -25.45 -16.96 -19.00
CA TYR A 31 -25.32 -18.36 -18.56
C TYR A 31 -26.44 -18.77 -17.57
N GLY A 32 -27.55 -18.04 -17.56
CA GLY A 32 -28.68 -18.29 -16.67
C GLY A 32 -28.47 -17.64 -15.28
N ASN A 33 -27.60 -18.17 -14.48
CA ASN A 33 -27.35 -17.63 -13.12
C ASN A 33 -26.37 -16.44 -13.07
N TYR A 34 -25.54 -16.30 -14.08
CA TYR A 34 -24.57 -15.21 -14.20
C TYR A 34 -24.44 -14.74 -15.64
N ILE A 35 -23.79 -13.61 -15.84
CA ILE A 35 -23.43 -13.06 -17.14
C ILE A 35 -21.91 -13.11 -17.25
N LEU A 36 -21.40 -13.65 -18.38
CA LEU A 36 -20.02 -13.54 -18.78
C LEU A 36 -19.88 -12.34 -19.72
N HIS A 37 -19.08 -11.37 -19.33
CA HIS A 37 -18.69 -10.25 -20.18
C HIS A 37 -17.29 -10.49 -20.74
N ILE A 38 -17.12 -10.27 -22.04
CA ILE A 38 -15.83 -10.21 -22.75
C ILE A 38 -15.62 -8.73 -23.08
N ASP A 39 -14.99 -8.00 -22.14
CA ASP A 39 -14.89 -6.54 -22.19
C ASP A 39 -13.80 -6.08 -23.19
N HIS A 40 -12.74 -6.89 -23.35
CA HIS A 40 -11.68 -6.64 -24.32
C HIS A 40 -11.11 -7.94 -24.85
N VAL A 41 -10.90 -8.00 -26.17
CA VAL A 41 -10.26 -9.13 -26.83
C VAL A 41 -8.85 -8.75 -27.27
N GLN A 42 -7.85 -9.53 -26.84
CA GLN A 42 -6.46 -9.33 -27.25
C GLN A 42 -6.30 -9.45 -28.79
N GLY A 43 -5.39 -8.66 -29.34
CA GLY A 43 -5.18 -8.62 -30.80
C GLY A 43 -4.27 -9.73 -31.34
N ASP A 44 -3.45 -10.36 -30.47
CA ASP A 44 -2.43 -11.36 -30.82
C ASP A 44 -2.17 -12.26 -29.62
N PRO A 45 -1.85 -13.57 -29.76
CA PRO A 45 -1.63 -14.50 -28.65
C PRO A 45 -0.50 -14.07 -27.68
N PHE A 46 0.43 -13.24 -28.13
CA PHE A 46 1.56 -12.74 -27.33
C PHE A 46 1.30 -11.39 -26.68
N ALA A 47 0.20 -10.71 -27.05
CA ALA A 47 -0.23 -9.45 -26.46
C ALA A 47 -0.74 -9.64 -25.02
N SER A 48 -1.13 -8.54 -24.35
CA SER A 48 -1.83 -8.59 -23.07
C SER A 48 -3.13 -9.40 -23.23
N PRO A 49 -3.47 -10.29 -22.28
CA PRO A 49 -4.63 -11.17 -22.40
C PRO A 49 -5.95 -10.41 -22.56
N SER A 50 -6.97 -11.13 -23.02
CA SER A 50 -8.34 -10.62 -23.06
C SER A 50 -8.86 -10.39 -21.65
N ARG A 51 -9.71 -9.37 -21.48
CA ARG A 51 -10.29 -9.00 -20.18
C ARG A 51 -11.75 -9.44 -20.13
N LEU A 52 -12.05 -10.17 -19.07
CA LEU A 52 -13.38 -10.75 -18.85
C LEU A 52 -13.84 -10.43 -17.42
N ARG A 53 -15.14 -10.49 -17.22
CA ARG A 53 -15.73 -10.47 -15.88
C ARG A 53 -16.98 -11.33 -15.82
N PHE A 54 -17.19 -11.90 -14.65
CA PHE A 54 -18.47 -12.44 -14.25
C PHE A 54 -19.29 -11.34 -13.59
N GLU A 55 -20.60 -11.33 -13.85
CA GLU A 55 -21.59 -10.52 -13.16
C GLU A 55 -22.70 -11.41 -12.62
N VAL A 56 -23.01 -11.28 -11.34
CA VAL A 56 -24.08 -12.03 -10.66
C VAL A 56 -24.98 -11.05 -9.92
N LYS A 57 -26.28 -11.10 -10.18
CA LYS A 57 -27.27 -10.27 -9.48
C LYS A 57 -27.37 -10.66 -8.00
N LYS A 58 -27.72 -9.68 -7.14
CA LYS A 58 -27.88 -9.85 -5.69
C LYS A 58 -28.73 -11.07 -5.33
N GLU A 59 -29.88 -11.24 -5.98
CA GLU A 59 -30.84 -12.31 -5.68
C GLU A 59 -30.28 -13.71 -5.99
N LYS A 60 -29.21 -13.78 -6.80
CA LYS A 60 -28.60 -15.05 -7.25
C LYS A 60 -27.35 -15.43 -6.51
N HIS A 61 -26.48 -14.48 -6.14
CA HIS A 61 -25.21 -14.82 -5.47
C HIS A 61 -25.41 -15.33 -4.04
N GLY A 62 -26.44 -14.84 -3.33
CA GLY A 62 -26.88 -15.36 -2.03
C GLY A 62 -25.90 -15.12 -0.86
N PHE A 63 -24.91 -14.23 -0.97
CA PHE A 63 -24.09 -13.82 0.15
C PHE A 63 -24.93 -12.98 1.13
N PRO A 64 -24.75 -13.15 2.46
CA PRO A 64 -25.45 -12.35 3.46
C PRO A 64 -25.20 -10.86 3.27
N GLU A 65 -26.26 -10.06 3.35
CA GLU A 65 -26.17 -8.61 3.11
C GLU A 65 -25.30 -7.92 4.17
N GLU A 66 -25.39 -8.36 5.41
CA GLU A 66 -24.59 -7.93 6.54
C GLU A 66 -23.07 -8.05 6.33
N TYR A 67 -22.62 -8.87 5.35
CA TYR A 67 -21.20 -9.04 5.03
C TYR A 67 -20.68 -7.98 4.05
N TYR A 68 -21.56 -7.15 3.46
CA TYR A 68 -21.12 -6.13 2.50
C TYR A 68 -21.85 -4.77 2.62
N GLU A 69 -22.70 -4.57 3.61
CA GLU A 69 -23.31 -3.26 3.90
C GLU A 69 -22.25 -2.25 4.36
N GLU A 70 -21.38 -2.66 5.29
CA GLU A 70 -20.28 -1.83 5.76
C GLU A 70 -18.99 -2.05 4.98
N LYS A 71 -18.26 -0.97 4.69
CA LYS A 71 -17.06 -0.99 3.84
C LYS A 71 -16.02 -2.03 4.29
N HIS A 72 -15.66 -2.06 5.58
CA HIS A 72 -14.63 -2.98 6.10
C HIS A 72 -15.03 -4.45 5.97
N ARG A 73 -16.31 -4.80 6.21
CA ARG A 73 -16.85 -6.14 6.01
C ARG A 73 -16.87 -6.52 4.52
N ARG A 74 -17.30 -5.58 3.67
CA ARG A 74 -17.30 -5.76 2.22
C ARG A 74 -15.91 -6.07 1.69
N LEU A 75 -14.88 -5.34 2.13
CA LEU A 75 -13.50 -5.60 1.71
C LEU A 75 -13.01 -6.99 2.15
N ALA A 76 -13.39 -7.45 3.34
CA ALA A 76 -13.08 -8.80 3.81
C ALA A 76 -13.79 -9.86 2.96
N LEU A 77 -15.06 -9.66 2.60
CA LEU A 77 -15.80 -10.55 1.70
C LEU A 77 -15.17 -10.60 0.30
N GLU A 78 -14.89 -9.44 -0.30
CA GLU A 78 -14.27 -9.32 -1.63
C GLU A 78 -12.92 -10.02 -1.67
N ASP A 79 -12.08 -9.84 -0.64
CA ASP A 79 -10.80 -10.52 -0.49
C ASP A 79 -10.95 -12.05 -0.37
N GLN A 80 -11.93 -12.54 0.40
CA GLN A 80 -12.16 -13.98 0.54
C GLN A 80 -12.70 -14.62 -0.76
N VAL A 81 -13.57 -13.94 -1.48
CA VAL A 81 -14.03 -14.41 -2.81
C VAL A 81 -12.87 -14.47 -3.80
N LEU A 82 -12.00 -13.44 -3.83
CA LEU A 82 -10.80 -13.41 -4.66
C LEU A 82 -9.84 -14.58 -4.32
N ARG A 83 -9.56 -14.80 -3.03
CA ARG A 83 -8.69 -15.91 -2.56
C ARG A 83 -9.28 -17.28 -2.92
N ARG A 84 -10.58 -17.41 -2.82
CA ARG A 84 -11.26 -18.63 -3.27
C ARG A 84 -11.11 -18.84 -4.76
N PHE A 85 -11.33 -17.80 -5.57
CA PHE A 85 -11.15 -17.84 -7.02
C PHE A 85 -9.70 -18.23 -7.39
N LEU A 86 -8.71 -17.60 -6.78
CA LEU A 86 -7.29 -17.93 -7.00
C LEU A 86 -6.94 -19.37 -6.63
N ARG A 87 -7.56 -19.91 -5.57
CA ARG A 87 -7.38 -21.31 -5.13
C ARG A 87 -7.99 -22.29 -6.13
N GLN A 88 -9.23 -22.05 -6.55
CA GLN A 88 -9.90 -22.87 -7.55
C GLN A 88 -9.17 -22.82 -8.90
N LEU A 89 -8.72 -21.64 -9.30
CA LEU A 89 -7.95 -21.46 -10.53
C LEU A 89 -6.68 -22.31 -10.54
N ARG A 90 -5.92 -22.39 -9.43
CA ARG A 90 -4.73 -23.24 -9.32
C ARG A 90 -5.07 -24.74 -9.44
N GLN A 91 -6.25 -25.16 -9.00
CA GLN A 91 -6.69 -26.57 -9.09
C GLN A 91 -7.11 -26.94 -10.51
N LEU A 92 -7.67 -25.98 -11.26
CA LEU A 92 -8.17 -26.18 -12.62
C LEU A 92 -7.15 -25.84 -13.72
N ASP A 93 -5.98 -25.28 -13.36
CA ASP A 93 -4.94 -24.92 -14.32
C ASP A 93 -4.34 -26.18 -14.95
N LYS A 94 -4.62 -26.39 -16.23
CA LYS A 94 -4.12 -27.49 -17.05
C LYS A 94 -2.89 -27.09 -17.87
N GLY A 95 -2.27 -25.95 -17.59
CA GLY A 95 -1.14 -25.42 -18.34
C GLY A 95 -1.54 -24.71 -19.65
N SER A 96 -0.54 -24.50 -20.52
CA SER A 96 -0.75 -23.78 -21.79
C SER A 96 -1.62 -24.57 -22.78
N MET A 97 -2.61 -23.92 -23.34
CA MET A 97 -3.49 -24.46 -24.38
C MET A 97 -3.15 -23.90 -25.78
N GLY A 98 -1.87 -23.70 -26.07
CA GLY A 98 -1.44 -23.18 -27.37
C GLY A 98 -0.26 -22.21 -27.29
N SER A 99 -0.15 -21.33 -28.29
CA SER A 99 0.94 -20.38 -28.40
C SER A 99 0.79 -19.18 -27.47
N GLY A 100 1.88 -18.63 -26.99
CA GLY A 100 1.92 -17.44 -26.17
C GLY A 100 1.21 -17.60 -24.82
N LYS A 101 0.22 -16.79 -24.54
CA LYS A 101 -0.58 -16.83 -23.28
C LYS A 101 -1.85 -17.66 -23.37
N SER A 102 -1.98 -18.48 -24.42
CA SER A 102 -3.18 -19.28 -24.70
C SER A 102 -3.63 -20.15 -23.52
N GLY A 103 -4.89 -20.05 -23.14
CA GLY A 103 -5.50 -20.80 -22.04
C GLY A 103 -5.19 -20.29 -20.64
N ARG A 104 -4.24 -19.39 -20.48
CA ARG A 104 -3.87 -18.85 -19.16
C ARG A 104 -4.94 -17.91 -18.63
N ILE A 105 -5.47 -18.20 -17.45
CA ILE A 105 -6.39 -17.32 -16.72
C ILE A 105 -5.63 -16.69 -15.54
N THR A 106 -5.73 -15.38 -15.36
CA THR A 106 -5.06 -14.62 -14.30
C THR A 106 -5.95 -13.53 -13.74
N THR A 107 -5.74 -13.16 -12.50
CA THR A 107 -6.36 -11.98 -11.86
C THR A 107 -5.37 -11.38 -10.86
N CYS A 108 -5.80 -10.35 -10.12
CA CYS A 108 -5.00 -9.73 -9.08
C CYS A 108 -4.51 -10.79 -8.06
N PRO A 109 -3.22 -10.89 -7.79
CA PRO A 109 -2.75 -11.70 -6.67
C PRO A 109 -3.25 -11.11 -5.35
N ALA A 110 -3.30 -11.91 -4.30
CA ALA A 110 -3.62 -11.49 -2.95
C ALA A 110 -2.50 -11.96 -2.00
N ASN A 111 -1.88 -11.01 -1.34
CA ASN A 111 -0.84 -11.25 -0.34
C ASN A 111 -1.44 -11.45 1.07
N GLN A 112 -0.69 -11.17 2.16
CA GLN A 112 -1.17 -11.33 3.54
C GLN A 112 -2.02 -10.15 4.03
N THR A 113 -2.20 -9.09 3.24
CA THR A 113 -3.01 -7.93 3.61
C THR A 113 -4.37 -7.93 2.93
N VAL A 114 -5.36 -7.30 3.58
CA VAL A 114 -6.69 -7.05 3.02
C VAL A 114 -6.71 -5.61 2.50
N GLN A 115 -6.86 -5.45 1.18
CA GLN A 115 -6.84 -4.16 0.52
C GLN A 115 -8.03 -4.01 -0.45
N GLU A 116 -8.45 -2.79 -0.73
CA GLU A 116 -9.50 -2.50 -1.70
C GLU A 116 -8.99 -2.77 -3.12
N ARG A 117 -9.71 -3.64 -3.87
CA ARG A 117 -9.36 -4.10 -5.22
C ARG A 117 -10.54 -3.98 -6.14
N ILE A 118 -10.27 -3.83 -7.44
CA ILE A 118 -11.34 -3.92 -8.46
C ILE A 118 -11.57 -5.35 -8.96
N ALA A 119 -10.76 -6.32 -8.54
CA ALA A 119 -10.89 -7.71 -8.98
C ALA A 119 -12.23 -8.33 -8.60
N VAL A 120 -12.69 -8.08 -7.38
CA VAL A 120 -14.03 -8.45 -6.90
C VAL A 120 -14.69 -7.20 -6.34
N VAL A 121 -15.90 -6.93 -6.74
CA VAL A 121 -16.67 -5.78 -6.30
C VAL A 121 -18.10 -6.20 -5.97
N PHE A 122 -18.54 -5.92 -4.74
CA PHE A 122 -19.93 -6.02 -4.33
C PHE A 122 -20.58 -4.64 -4.38
N SER A 123 -21.68 -4.53 -5.10
CA SER A 123 -22.55 -3.35 -5.14
C SER A 123 -23.93 -3.68 -4.58
N LYS A 124 -24.83 -2.68 -4.53
CA LYS A 124 -26.19 -2.86 -3.99
C LYS A 124 -27.01 -3.91 -4.72
N ASP A 125 -26.77 -4.09 -6.02
CA ASP A 125 -27.61 -4.89 -6.94
C ASP A 125 -26.89 -6.11 -7.54
N ARG A 126 -25.56 -6.17 -7.45
CA ARG A 126 -24.76 -7.23 -8.06
C ARG A 126 -23.38 -7.36 -7.48
N MET A 127 -22.74 -8.48 -7.77
CA MET A 127 -21.29 -8.66 -7.62
C MET A 127 -20.64 -8.83 -8.99
N GLU A 128 -19.38 -8.38 -9.11
CA GLU A 128 -18.54 -8.59 -10.28
C GLU A 128 -17.21 -9.21 -9.87
N LEU A 129 -16.69 -10.13 -10.69
CA LEU A 129 -15.34 -10.69 -10.56
C LEU A 129 -14.62 -10.56 -11.90
N ARG A 130 -13.49 -9.84 -11.90
CA ARG A 130 -12.68 -9.53 -13.09
C ARG A 130 -11.45 -10.40 -13.18
N PHE A 131 -11.13 -10.85 -14.39
CA PHE A 131 -9.97 -11.67 -14.68
C PHE A 131 -9.51 -11.47 -16.12
N GLU A 132 -8.30 -11.91 -16.40
CA GLU A 132 -7.74 -11.97 -17.75
C GLU A 132 -7.68 -13.41 -18.24
N MET A 133 -7.84 -13.60 -19.55
CA MET A 133 -7.74 -14.91 -20.20
C MET A 133 -7.04 -14.79 -21.54
N GLY A 134 -6.00 -15.57 -21.74
CA GLY A 134 -5.38 -15.74 -23.06
C GLY A 134 -6.22 -16.63 -23.97
N PHE A 135 -6.69 -16.11 -25.10
CA PHE A 135 -7.50 -16.89 -26.02
C PHE A 135 -6.65 -17.90 -26.79
N PRO A 136 -7.06 -19.18 -26.88
CA PRO A 136 -6.26 -20.26 -27.45
C PRO A 136 -5.95 -20.10 -28.94
N ALA A 137 -4.68 -20.29 -29.30
CA ALA A 137 -4.22 -20.27 -30.68
C ALA A 137 -3.03 -21.21 -30.93
N ARG A 138 -2.91 -21.70 -32.17
CA ARG A 138 -1.68 -22.30 -32.70
C ARG A 138 -1.04 -21.30 -33.67
N GLY A 139 0.14 -20.77 -33.29
CA GLY A 139 0.65 -19.57 -33.95
C GLY A 139 -0.37 -18.42 -33.83
N ARG A 140 -0.90 -17.95 -34.95
CA ARG A 140 -1.97 -16.94 -35.03
C ARG A 140 -3.28 -17.49 -35.56
N THR A 141 -3.47 -18.81 -35.51
CA THR A 141 -4.69 -19.50 -35.93
C THR A 141 -5.54 -19.85 -34.72
N ILE A 142 -6.84 -19.55 -34.77
CA ILE A 142 -7.81 -19.80 -33.71
C ILE A 142 -7.96 -21.30 -33.45
N MET A 143 -8.01 -21.67 -32.17
CA MET A 143 -8.32 -23.03 -31.68
C MET A 143 -9.67 -22.99 -30.96
N ALA A 144 -10.76 -23.02 -31.71
CA ALA A 144 -12.11 -22.87 -31.17
C ALA A 144 -12.50 -24.01 -30.20
N LYS A 145 -12.03 -25.23 -30.40
CA LYS A 145 -12.28 -26.37 -29.49
C LYS A 145 -11.70 -26.12 -28.10
N GLU A 146 -10.47 -25.59 -28.04
CA GLU A 146 -9.85 -25.27 -26.75
C GLU A 146 -10.54 -24.08 -26.08
N MET A 147 -10.96 -23.06 -26.88
CA MET A 147 -11.74 -21.95 -26.36
C MET A 147 -13.11 -22.42 -25.84
N GLN A 148 -13.76 -23.37 -26.49
CA GLN A 148 -15.03 -23.98 -26.02
C GLN A 148 -14.82 -24.66 -24.65
N LYS A 149 -13.76 -25.42 -24.45
CA LYS A 149 -13.44 -25.99 -23.13
C LYS A 149 -13.30 -24.92 -22.04
N LEU A 150 -12.64 -23.80 -22.36
CA LEU A 150 -12.51 -22.69 -21.41
C LEU A 150 -13.88 -22.12 -21.05
N VAL A 151 -14.68 -21.72 -22.06
CA VAL A 151 -15.91 -20.95 -21.80
C VAL A 151 -17.12 -21.82 -21.42
N PHE A 152 -17.14 -23.11 -21.74
CA PHE A 152 -18.28 -23.99 -21.42
C PHE A 152 -18.03 -25.00 -20.31
N ASP A 153 -16.76 -25.28 -19.95
CA ASP A 153 -16.42 -26.22 -18.89
C ASP A 153 -15.70 -25.50 -17.73
N ILE A 154 -14.54 -24.87 -17.98
CA ILE A 154 -13.69 -24.31 -16.92
C ILE A 154 -14.30 -23.05 -16.30
N LEU A 155 -14.70 -22.05 -17.10
CA LEU A 155 -15.30 -20.81 -16.57
C LEU A 155 -16.62 -21.04 -15.84
N PRO A 156 -17.54 -21.92 -16.28
CA PRO A 156 -18.72 -22.27 -15.49
C PRO A 156 -18.39 -22.93 -14.15
N GLU A 157 -17.42 -23.84 -14.10
CA GLU A 157 -17.00 -24.48 -12.86
C GLU A 157 -16.40 -23.45 -11.86
N LEU A 158 -15.58 -22.53 -12.34
CA LEU A 158 -15.06 -21.41 -11.55
C LEU A 158 -16.20 -20.51 -11.03
N ALA A 159 -17.13 -20.15 -11.89
CA ALA A 159 -18.28 -19.32 -11.52
C ALA A 159 -19.14 -20.00 -10.44
N GLU A 160 -19.53 -21.27 -10.66
CA GLU A 160 -20.38 -22.02 -9.72
C GLU A 160 -19.68 -22.24 -8.37
N SER A 161 -18.38 -22.50 -8.35
CA SER A 161 -17.65 -22.74 -7.11
C SER A 161 -17.35 -21.48 -6.30
N CYS A 162 -17.26 -20.31 -6.96
CA CYS A 162 -16.81 -19.07 -6.31
C CYS A 162 -17.91 -18.05 -6.05
N LEU A 163 -18.87 -17.88 -6.99
CA LEU A 163 -19.78 -16.74 -7.01
C LEU A 163 -21.12 -16.98 -6.31
N PHE A 164 -21.40 -18.20 -5.87
CA PHE A 164 -22.68 -18.57 -5.26
C PHE A 164 -22.48 -19.09 -3.83
N TYR A 165 -22.87 -18.31 -2.82
CA TYR A 165 -22.67 -18.65 -1.41
C TYR A 165 -23.30 -20.00 -1.03
N ARG A 166 -24.44 -20.35 -1.59
CA ARG A 166 -25.11 -21.66 -1.35
C ARG A 166 -24.26 -22.87 -1.77
N LYS A 167 -23.32 -22.69 -2.71
CA LYS A 167 -22.40 -23.73 -3.19
C LYS A 167 -21.16 -23.89 -2.33
N TRP A 168 -20.94 -22.96 -1.40
CA TRP A 168 -19.80 -23.04 -0.50
C TRP A 168 -20.07 -24.09 0.59
N ASP A 169 -19.07 -24.92 0.87
CA ASP A 169 -19.11 -25.87 1.98
C ASP A 169 -19.07 -25.14 3.35
N THR A 170 -19.46 -25.86 4.39
CA THR A 170 -19.56 -25.30 5.77
C THR A 170 -18.23 -24.72 6.25
N LYS A 171 -17.10 -25.38 5.93
CA LYS A 171 -15.77 -24.89 6.32
C LYS A 171 -15.44 -23.57 5.65
N SER A 172 -15.72 -23.43 4.36
CA SER A 172 -15.50 -22.18 3.60
C SER A 172 -16.39 -21.05 4.08
N LYS A 173 -17.65 -21.34 4.44
CA LYS A 173 -18.58 -20.35 5.04
C LYS A 173 -18.08 -19.87 6.39
N SER A 174 -17.67 -20.79 7.29
CA SER A 174 -17.10 -20.43 8.58
C SER A 174 -15.81 -19.63 8.46
N PHE A 175 -14.99 -19.92 7.44
CA PHE A 175 -13.77 -19.15 7.19
C PHE A 175 -14.06 -17.73 6.71
N LEU A 176 -15.07 -17.56 5.86
CA LEU A 176 -15.55 -16.24 5.45
C LEU A 176 -16.09 -15.43 6.63
N GLU A 177 -16.95 -16.03 7.45
CA GLU A 177 -17.51 -15.39 8.65
C GLU A 177 -16.40 -14.90 9.59
N LYS A 178 -15.41 -15.75 9.87
CA LYS A 178 -14.23 -15.35 10.66
C LYS A 178 -13.44 -14.20 10.05
N ALA A 179 -13.34 -14.13 8.73
CA ALA A 179 -12.66 -13.01 8.07
C ALA A 179 -13.46 -11.70 8.20
N VAL A 180 -14.79 -11.76 8.12
CA VAL A 180 -15.66 -10.60 8.35
C VAL A 180 -15.59 -10.15 9.82
N PHE A 181 -15.63 -11.07 10.77
CA PHE A 181 -15.49 -10.76 12.20
C PHE A 181 -14.12 -10.19 12.55
N LEU A 182 -13.06 -10.70 11.92
CA LEU A 182 -11.72 -10.11 12.07
C LEU A 182 -11.67 -8.67 11.55
N ALA A 183 -12.38 -8.36 10.47
CA ALA A 183 -12.45 -6.99 9.96
C ALA A 183 -13.16 -6.03 10.93
N ASP A 184 -14.20 -6.49 11.63
CA ASP A 184 -14.85 -5.73 12.72
C ASP A 184 -13.86 -5.50 13.88
N ASP A 185 -13.15 -6.54 14.30
CA ASP A 185 -12.16 -6.47 15.37
C ASP A 185 -11.03 -5.47 15.01
N GLN A 186 -10.53 -5.52 13.80
CA GLN A 186 -9.47 -4.62 13.33
C GLN A 186 -9.95 -3.18 13.19
N LYS A 187 -11.20 -2.94 12.79
CA LYS A 187 -11.82 -1.60 12.78
C LYS A 187 -11.90 -1.05 14.20
N GLU A 188 -12.38 -1.85 15.13
CA GLU A 188 -12.49 -1.47 16.54
C GLU A 188 -11.13 -1.22 17.18
N LEU A 189 -10.15 -2.09 16.91
CA LEU A 189 -8.77 -1.91 17.38
C LEU A 189 -8.21 -0.56 16.93
N ARG A 190 -8.35 -0.17 15.65
CA ARG A 190 -7.89 1.12 15.14
C ARG A 190 -8.65 2.30 15.77
N ARG A 191 -9.95 2.14 16.09
CA ARG A 191 -10.72 3.15 16.80
C ARG A 191 -10.15 3.37 18.22
N GLN A 192 -9.89 2.28 18.95
CA GLN A 192 -9.32 2.35 20.29
C GLN A 192 -7.87 2.86 20.32
N LEU A 193 -7.07 2.64 19.26
CA LEU A 193 -5.75 3.28 19.17
C LEU A 193 -5.87 4.80 19.32
N LYS A 194 -6.74 5.43 18.52
CA LYS A 194 -6.95 6.89 18.55
C LYS A 194 -7.46 7.36 19.91
N GLU A 195 -8.44 6.69 20.49
CA GLU A 195 -8.97 7.04 21.80
C GLU A 195 -7.95 6.95 22.93
N LYS A 196 -7.07 5.96 22.86
CA LYS A 196 -6.01 5.73 23.85
C LYS A 196 -4.72 6.52 23.53
N ARG A 197 -4.72 7.34 22.48
CA ARG A 197 -3.57 8.10 21.99
C ARG A 197 -2.35 7.20 21.74
N LEU A 198 -2.56 6.16 20.95
CA LEU A 198 -1.55 5.18 20.55
C LEU A 198 -1.22 5.31 19.07
N THR A 199 0.05 5.24 18.72
CA THR A 199 0.54 5.19 17.35
C THR A 199 0.64 3.76 16.81
N GLY A 200 0.66 2.77 17.70
CA GLY A 200 0.73 1.37 17.34
C GLY A 200 0.34 0.42 18.47
N PHE A 201 -0.04 -0.79 18.08
CA PHE A 201 -0.33 -1.90 18.98
C PHE A 201 0.22 -3.20 18.42
N VAL A 202 0.84 -4.01 19.28
CA VAL A 202 1.36 -5.34 18.93
C VAL A 202 0.81 -6.35 19.93
N ALA A 203 -0.09 -7.21 19.50
CA ALA A 203 -0.70 -8.22 20.35
C ALA A 203 0.30 -9.28 20.81
N ASN A 204 0.15 -9.77 22.04
CA ASN A 204 0.87 -10.94 22.52
C ASN A 204 0.54 -12.17 21.67
N GLY A 205 1.56 -12.97 21.36
CA GLY A 205 1.45 -14.13 20.46
C GLY A 205 1.59 -13.79 18.97
N ALA A 206 1.73 -12.52 18.59
CA ALA A 206 1.95 -12.15 17.19
C ALA A 206 3.25 -12.75 16.63
N ILE A 207 3.22 -13.16 15.37
CA ILE A 207 4.38 -13.65 14.61
C ILE A 207 4.88 -12.53 13.71
N LEU A 208 5.93 -11.84 14.16
CA LEU A 208 6.43 -10.67 13.46
C LEU A 208 7.32 -11.00 12.25
N PRO A 209 8.25 -11.99 12.30
CA PRO A 209 9.13 -12.29 11.18
C PRO A 209 8.41 -13.01 10.05
N ARG A 210 8.93 -12.86 8.82
CA ARG A 210 8.51 -13.55 7.60
C ARG A 210 9.46 -14.68 7.24
N GLU A 211 9.01 -15.66 6.43
CA GLU A 211 9.80 -16.81 6.00
C GLU A 211 11.13 -16.41 5.35
N SER A 212 11.14 -15.33 4.58
CA SER A 212 12.33 -14.78 3.92
C SER A 212 12.14 -13.29 3.56
N GLY A 213 13.19 -12.65 3.06
CA GLY A 213 13.11 -11.25 2.61
C GLY A 213 12.19 -10.99 1.41
N ILE A 214 11.79 -12.03 0.69
CA ILE A 214 10.88 -11.95 -0.49
C ILE A 214 9.52 -12.62 -0.24
N SER A 215 9.31 -13.24 0.92
CA SER A 215 8.05 -13.87 1.30
C SER A 215 7.30 -12.97 2.30
N ASP A 216 6.01 -12.78 2.09
CA ASP A 216 5.12 -12.12 3.03
C ASP A 216 4.48 -13.09 4.05
N ARG A 217 4.77 -14.39 3.95
CA ARG A 217 4.23 -15.42 4.84
C ARG A 217 4.89 -15.41 6.21
N PRO A 218 4.15 -15.73 7.28
CA PRO A 218 4.73 -15.82 8.62
C PRO A 218 5.79 -16.93 8.71
N MET A 219 6.86 -16.66 9.44
CA MET A 219 7.89 -17.66 9.76
C MET A 219 7.29 -18.73 10.71
N ARG A 220 7.49 -20.02 10.41
CA ARG A 220 6.83 -21.12 11.14
C ARG A 220 7.31 -21.26 12.57
N ASP A 221 8.62 -21.25 12.79
CA ASP A 221 9.23 -21.48 14.10
C ASP A 221 9.72 -20.17 14.75
N ALA A 222 8.97 -19.08 14.55
CA ALA A 222 9.31 -17.77 15.11
C ALA A 222 9.01 -17.71 16.60
N VAL A 223 9.79 -16.90 17.32
CA VAL A 223 9.48 -16.52 18.71
C VAL A 223 8.25 -15.63 18.69
N PRO A 224 7.14 -16.02 19.36
CA PRO A 224 5.96 -15.16 19.45
C PRO A 224 6.28 -13.88 20.23
N PHE A 225 5.68 -12.79 19.80
CA PHE A 225 5.83 -11.52 20.50
C PHE A 225 5.19 -11.56 21.89
N ILE A 226 5.89 -10.98 22.87
CA ILE A 226 5.40 -10.79 24.24
C ILE A 226 5.71 -9.34 24.63
N SER A 227 4.66 -8.61 25.04
CA SER A 227 4.78 -7.22 25.49
C SER A 227 5.48 -7.12 26.85
N PRO A 228 6.33 -6.07 27.06
CA PRO A 228 6.78 -5.70 28.40
C PRO A 228 5.58 -5.38 29.31
N GLU A 229 5.64 -5.78 30.57
CA GLU A 229 4.55 -5.55 31.55
C GLU A 229 4.19 -4.06 31.68
N SER A 230 5.20 -3.16 31.65
CA SER A 230 5.00 -1.72 31.75
C SER A 230 4.22 -1.10 30.59
N LEU A 231 4.16 -1.77 29.44
CA LEU A 231 3.52 -1.30 28.20
C LEU A 231 2.30 -2.15 27.84
N GLN A 232 1.96 -3.10 28.70
CA GLN A 232 0.87 -4.02 28.45
C GLN A 232 -0.47 -3.31 28.61
N ILE A 233 -1.28 -3.36 27.58
CA ILE A 233 -2.65 -2.84 27.59
C ILE A 233 -3.63 -3.93 27.19
N GLU A 234 -4.85 -3.82 27.70
CA GLU A 234 -5.98 -4.66 27.32
C GLU A 234 -6.87 -3.89 26.37
N ILE A 235 -7.30 -4.56 25.29
CA ILE A 235 -8.24 -4.04 24.30
C ILE A 235 -9.38 -5.03 24.17
N GLU A 236 -10.62 -4.55 24.32
CA GLU A 236 -11.84 -5.32 24.12
C GLU A 236 -12.27 -5.22 22.65
N LEU A 237 -12.43 -6.38 22.00
CA LEU A 237 -12.82 -6.50 20.60
C LEU A 237 -14.18 -7.18 20.46
N PRO A 238 -14.99 -6.82 19.43
CA PRO A 238 -16.36 -7.32 19.29
C PRO A 238 -16.50 -8.85 19.23
N HIS A 239 -15.58 -9.51 18.54
CA HIS A 239 -15.66 -10.95 18.29
C HIS A 239 -14.54 -11.74 18.98
N LYS A 240 -13.34 -11.21 19.00
CA LYS A 240 -12.19 -11.86 19.66
C LYS A 240 -12.28 -11.76 21.17
N GLY A 241 -13.03 -10.78 21.72
CA GLY A 241 -13.04 -10.43 23.13
C GLY A 241 -11.75 -9.72 23.53
N LYS A 242 -11.30 -9.96 24.74
CA LYS A 242 -10.12 -9.30 25.30
C LYS A 242 -8.83 -9.80 24.67
N ILE A 243 -8.03 -8.89 24.17
CA ILE A 243 -6.65 -9.13 23.74
C ILE A 243 -5.68 -8.27 24.56
N ILE A 244 -4.50 -8.81 24.78
CA ILE A 244 -3.43 -8.13 25.52
C ILE A 244 -2.25 -7.93 24.57
N GLY A 245 -1.60 -6.77 24.66
CA GLY A 245 -0.44 -6.48 23.83
C GLY A 245 0.28 -5.22 24.27
N MET A 246 1.33 -4.88 23.54
CA MET A 246 2.11 -3.66 23.73
C MET A 246 1.42 -2.49 23.04
N GLY A 247 1.03 -1.47 23.81
CA GLY A 247 0.64 -0.17 23.29
C GLY A 247 1.87 0.73 23.13
N ILE A 248 1.98 1.39 21.99
CA ILE A 248 3.00 2.40 21.69
C ILE A 248 2.29 3.75 21.69
N SER A 249 2.57 4.58 22.71
CA SER A 249 1.94 5.90 22.83
C SER A 249 2.43 6.88 21.78
N GLU A 250 1.63 7.93 21.53
CA GLU A 250 2.10 9.11 20.78
C GLU A 250 3.37 9.68 21.38
N GLY A 251 4.23 10.25 20.55
CA GLY A 251 5.52 10.81 20.95
C GLY A 251 6.69 10.20 20.18
N ILE A 252 7.85 10.20 20.80
CA ILE A 252 9.10 9.72 20.22
C ILE A 252 9.46 8.38 20.84
N THR A 253 9.32 7.30 20.09
CA THR A 253 9.74 5.96 20.47
C THR A 253 11.06 5.61 19.80
N VAL A 254 12.04 5.18 20.59
CA VAL A 254 13.34 4.74 20.11
C VAL A 254 13.50 3.24 20.35
N ILE A 255 13.87 2.51 19.31
CA ILE A 255 14.09 1.06 19.36
C ILE A 255 15.60 0.81 19.26
N VAL A 256 16.17 0.21 20.31
CA VAL A 256 17.60 -0.11 20.42
C VAL A 256 17.85 -1.61 20.55
N GLY A 257 19.09 -2.03 20.40
CA GLY A 257 19.52 -3.43 20.58
C GLY A 257 20.62 -3.81 19.61
N GLY A 258 21.28 -4.92 19.84
CA GLY A 258 22.35 -5.43 18.99
C GLY A 258 21.90 -5.78 17.58
N GLY A 259 22.85 -6.04 16.69
CA GLY A 259 22.56 -6.55 15.35
C GLY A 259 21.81 -7.89 15.43
N TYR A 260 20.89 -8.14 14.50
CA TYR A 260 20.08 -9.38 14.38
C TYR A 260 19.15 -9.71 15.55
N HIS A 261 18.90 -8.80 16.47
CA HIS A 261 18.02 -8.98 17.62
C HIS A 261 16.54 -8.69 17.34
N GLY A 262 16.17 -8.34 16.09
CA GLY A 262 14.78 -8.16 15.66
C GLY A 262 14.26 -6.73 15.61
N LYS A 263 15.12 -5.69 15.75
CA LYS A 263 14.73 -4.27 15.65
C LYS A 263 13.97 -3.95 14.37
N SER A 264 14.60 -4.22 13.21
CA SER A 264 14.00 -3.95 11.89
C SER A 264 12.80 -4.87 11.63
N THR A 265 12.69 -6.04 12.27
CA THR A 265 11.52 -6.93 12.19
C THR A 265 10.30 -6.30 12.88
N LEU A 266 10.48 -5.71 14.06
CA LEU A 266 9.43 -4.99 14.76
C LEU A 266 9.02 -3.74 13.98
N LEU A 267 10.00 -2.95 13.51
CA LEU A 267 9.72 -1.77 12.70
C LEU A 267 8.95 -2.15 11.42
N LYS A 268 9.36 -3.21 10.71
CA LYS A 268 8.68 -3.69 9.49
C LYS A 268 7.26 -4.20 9.77
N ALA A 269 7.02 -4.78 10.94
CA ALA A 269 5.68 -5.20 11.34
C ALA A 269 4.77 -3.99 11.58
N LEU A 270 5.27 -2.93 12.24
CA LEU A 270 4.55 -1.67 12.42
C LEU A 270 4.36 -0.91 11.10
N GLU A 271 5.37 -0.91 10.24
CA GLU A 271 5.30 -0.32 8.89
C GLU A 271 4.16 -0.93 8.06
N GLN A 272 4.00 -2.26 8.10
CA GLN A 272 2.90 -2.95 7.42
C GLN A 272 1.59 -2.95 8.23
N GLY A 273 1.64 -2.58 9.51
CA GLY A 273 0.49 -2.41 10.39
C GLY A 273 -0.49 -1.31 9.98
N VAL A 274 -0.15 -0.50 8.98
CA VAL A 274 -1.06 0.46 8.33
C VAL A 274 -2.19 -0.25 7.57
N TYR A 275 -1.98 -1.51 7.18
CA TYR A 275 -2.96 -2.38 6.53
C TYR A 275 -3.57 -3.38 7.51
N ASN A 276 -4.75 -3.88 7.20
CA ASN A 276 -5.33 -5.02 7.86
C ASN A 276 -4.73 -6.32 7.31
N HIS A 277 -4.45 -7.29 8.18
CA HIS A 277 -3.90 -8.59 7.82
C HIS A 277 -4.97 -9.67 7.86
N ILE A 278 -4.83 -10.70 7.03
CA ILE A 278 -5.74 -11.84 7.00
C ILE A 278 -5.59 -12.74 8.24
N ALA A 279 -6.60 -13.54 8.53
CA ALA A 279 -6.54 -14.55 9.58
C ALA A 279 -5.44 -15.58 9.31
N GLY A 280 -4.63 -15.90 10.32
CA GLY A 280 -3.51 -16.85 10.25
C GLY A 280 -2.21 -16.23 9.73
N ASP A 281 -2.17 -14.91 9.52
CA ASP A 281 -0.94 -14.20 9.15
C ASP A 281 0.03 -13.99 10.32
N GLY A 282 -0.46 -14.06 11.56
CA GLY A 282 0.31 -13.77 12.76
C GLY A 282 0.48 -12.29 13.06
N ARG A 283 0.04 -11.38 12.18
CA ARG A 283 0.01 -9.92 12.39
C ARG A 283 -1.41 -9.36 12.37
N GLU A 284 -2.44 -10.20 12.54
CA GLU A 284 -3.85 -9.80 12.49
C GLU A 284 -4.17 -8.64 13.45
N TYR A 285 -3.49 -8.64 14.60
CA TYR A 285 -3.61 -7.62 15.64
C TYR A 285 -2.30 -6.86 15.87
N VAL A 286 -1.53 -6.65 14.80
CA VAL A 286 -0.41 -5.72 14.73
C VAL A 286 -0.86 -4.55 13.89
N VAL A 287 -1.11 -3.43 14.52
CA VAL A 287 -1.63 -2.23 13.86
C VAL A 287 -0.79 -1.01 14.20
N ALA A 288 -0.64 -0.14 13.24
CA ALA A 288 -0.05 1.19 13.41
C ALA A 288 -1.02 2.25 12.89
N ASP A 289 -0.74 3.51 13.18
CA ASP A 289 -1.52 4.62 12.62
C ASP A 289 -1.63 4.49 11.11
N ALA A 290 -2.84 4.63 10.58
CA ALA A 290 -3.12 4.39 9.16
C ALA A 290 -2.41 5.37 8.21
N THR A 291 -1.98 6.53 8.72
CA THR A 291 -1.24 7.55 7.98
C THR A 291 0.26 7.37 8.05
N GLY A 292 0.73 6.39 8.87
CA GLY A 292 2.15 6.15 9.13
C GLY A 292 2.97 5.98 7.85
N MET A 293 4.13 6.65 7.76
CA MET A 293 5.04 6.59 6.61
C MET A 293 6.45 6.21 7.03
N LYS A 294 7.06 5.31 6.27
CA LYS A 294 8.49 5.01 6.37
C LYS A 294 9.30 6.07 5.62
N ILE A 295 10.22 6.71 6.33
CA ILE A 295 11.11 7.74 5.77
C ILE A 295 12.53 7.18 5.67
N ARG A 296 13.17 7.43 4.54
CA ARG A 296 14.55 7.02 4.27
C ARG A 296 15.27 7.99 3.33
N ALA A 297 16.59 7.86 3.24
CA ALA A 297 17.40 8.52 2.23
C ALA A 297 17.23 7.84 0.85
N GLU A 298 17.20 8.63 -0.21
CA GLU A 298 17.05 8.19 -1.60
C GLU A 298 17.95 9.00 -2.52
N ASP A 299 19.20 8.57 -2.69
CA ASP A 299 20.14 9.24 -3.59
C ASP A 299 19.60 9.24 -5.04
N GLY A 300 19.70 10.39 -5.67
CA GLY A 300 19.26 10.56 -7.07
C GLY A 300 17.78 10.85 -7.27
N ARG A 301 17.00 10.96 -6.19
CA ARG A 301 15.58 11.32 -6.25
C ARG A 301 15.37 12.74 -6.75
N SER A 302 14.33 12.98 -7.56
CA SER A 302 13.85 14.34 -7.88
C SER A 302 13.05 14.94 -6.72
N ILE A 303 13.16 16.26 -6.57
CA ILE A 303 12.39 17.08 -5.61
C ILE A 303 11.78 18.23 -6.40
N LEU A 304 10.52 18.57 -6.11
CA LEU A 304 9.76 19.57 -6.84
C LEU A 304 9.11 20.58 -5.87
N HIS A 305 9.62 21.81 -5.85
CA HIS A 305 9.05 22.93 -5.09
C HIS A 305 8.75 22.62 -3.62
N THR A 306 9.64 21.85 -2.95
CA THR A 306 9.47 21.45 -1.55
C THR A 306 10.26 22.39 -0.65
N ASP A 307 9.63 22.88 0.41
CA ASP A 307 10.30 23.67 1.44
C ASP A 307 11.10 22.76 2.36
N ILE A 308 12.41 22.71 2.16
CA ILE A 308 13.33 21.93 2.99
C ILE A 308 14.05 22.79 4.04
N SER A 309 13.70 24.07 4.17
CA SER A 309 14.39 25.05 5.01
C SER A 309 14.39 24.69 6.51
N LEU A 310 13.45 23.85 6.95
CA LEU A 310 13.47 23.29 8.31
C LEU A 310 14.76 22.52 8.60
N PHE A 311 15.30 21.81 7.60
CA PHE A 311 16.45 20.94 7.76
C PHE A 311 17.68 21.42 7.00
N ILE A 312 17.52 22.15 5.92
CA ILE A 312 18.63 22.54 5.05
C ILE A 312 18.54 24.03 4.75
N ASN A 313 19.60 24.76 5.10
CA ASN A 313 19.69 26.20 4.90
C ASN A 313 21.07 26.58 4.38
N HIS A 314 21.17 27.78 3.79
CA HIS A 314 22.46 28.37 3.39
C HIS A 314 23.32 27.45 2.51
N LEU A 315 22.69 26.85 1.49
CA LEU A 315 23.43 26.01 0.54
C LEU A 315 24.56 26.82 -0.12
N PRO A 316 25.79 26.25 -0.27
CA PRO A 316 26.94 26.97 -0.81
C PRO A 316 26.73 27.53 -2.22
N ALA A 317 25.88 26.91 -3.02
CA ALA A 317 25.51 27.37 -4.37
C ALA A 317 24.41 28.44 -4.38
N GLY A 318 23.92 28.89 -3.21
CA GLY A 318 22.87 29.91 -3.09
C GLY A 318 21.48 29.45 -3.55
N GLN A 319 21.23 28.15 -3.63
CA GLN A 319 19.91 27.62 -3.99
C GLN A 319 18.89 27.97 -2.91
N ASP A 320 17.67 28.32 -3.34
CA ASP A 320 16.56 28.56 -2.45
C ASP A 320 16.12 27.23 -1.79
N THR A 321 16.02 27.21 -0.47
CA THR A 321 15.61 26.04 0.32
C THR A 321 14.15 26.12 0.76
N VAL A 322 13.51 27.28 0.62
CA VAL A 322 12.08 27.47 0.83
C VAL A 322 11.29 26.98 -0.37
N ASP A 323 11.81 27.17 -1.58
CA ASP A 323 11.26 26.64 -2.83
C ASP A 323 12.29 25.77 -3.56
N PHE A 324 12.59 24.63 -2.94
CA PHE A 324 13.67 23.78 -3.41
C PHE A 324 13.23 22.80 -4.49
N SER A 325 13.99 22.76 -5.58
CA SER A 325 13.84 21.77 -6.66
C SER A 325 15.19 21.19 -7.03
N SER A 326 15.22 19.88 -7.30
CA SER A 326 16.41 19.17 -7.77
C SER A 326 16.00 17.97 -8.62
N GLU A 327 16.76 17.70 -9.68
CA GLU A 327 16.57 16.47 -10.46
C GLU A 327 17.32 15.27 -9.84
N ASN A 328 18.30 15.54 -8.98
CA ASN A 328 19.22 14.53 -8.46
C ASN A 328 19.68 14.91 -7.04
N ALA A 329 18.83 14.70 -6.06
CA ALA A 329 19.10 15.06 -4.68
C ALA A 329 20.07 14.06 -4.00
N SER A 330 20.93 14.57 -3.11
CA SER A 330 21.74 13.73 -2.22
C SER A 330 20.88 13.01 -1.17
N GLY A 331 21.43 12.02 -0.48
CA GLY A 331 20.71 11.25 0.54
C GLY A 331 20.09 12.12 1.64
N SER A 332 20.84 13.08 2.21
CA SER A 332 20.30 13.99 3.24
C SER A 332 19.23 14.93 2.69
N THR A 333 19.42 15.46 1.49
CA THR A 333 18.44 16.35 0.86
C THR A 333 17.15 15.61 0.51
N SER A 334 17.26 14.40 -0.04
CA SER A 334 16.11 13.55 -0.35
C SER A 334 15.35 13.13 0.91
N GLN A 335 16.07 12.86 2.02
CA GLN A 335 15.42 12.48 3.27
C GLN A 335 14.70 13.66 3.93
N ALA A 336 15.29 14.87 3.88
CA ALA A 336 14.64 16.10 4.29
C ALA A 336 13.33 16.30 3.52
N ALA A 337 13.38 16.23 2.19
CA ALA A 337 12.19 16.35 1.33
C ALA A 337 11.16 15.25 1.62
N ASN A 338 11.57 13.97 1.76
CA ASN A 338 10.68 12.86 2.10
C ASN A 338 9.91 13.12 3.39
N LEU A 339 10.57 13.68 4.41
CA LEU A 339 9.94 13.97 5.68
C LEU A 339 8.93 15.11 5.57
N ILE A 340 9.30 16.22 4.91
CA ILE A 340 8.39 17.35 4.66
C ILE A 340 7.18 16.93 3.84
N GLU A 341 7.39 16.19 2.76
CA GLU A 341 6.33 15.70 1.88
C GLU A 341 5.40 14.69 2.57
N ALA A 342 5.93 13.89 3.51
CA ALA A 342 5.11 13.00 4.34
C ALA A 342 4.20 13.81 5.29
N MET A 343 4.73 14.88 5.88
CA MET A 343 3.94 15.80 6.71
C MET A 343 2.85 16.48 5.88
N GLU A 344 3.18 16.97 4.68
CA GLU A 344 2.19 17.53 3.75
C GLU A 344 1.13 16.50 3.35
N ALA A 345 1.50 15.24 3.17
CA ALA A 345 0.54 14.13 2.91
C ALA A 345 -0.34 13.78 4.12
N GLY A 346 -0.17 14.46 5.25
CA GLY A 346 -0.93 14.25 6.49
C GLY A 346 -0.51 12.99 7.25
N ALA A 347 0.78 12.66 7.28
CA ALA A 347 1.30 11.60 8.13
C ALA A 347 1.31 12.04 9.60
N GLU A 348 0.69 11.25 10.49
CA GLU A 348 0.68 11.44 11.94
C GLU A 348 1.74 10.56 12.64
N LEU A 349 2.34 9.61 11.91
CA LEU A 349 3.41 8.73 12.38
C LEU A 349 4.52 8.62 11.32
N LEU A 350 5.76 8.86 11.73
CA LEU A 350 6.94 8.67 10.89
C LEU A 350 7.83 7.55 11.43
N LEU A 351 8.19 6.61 10.57
CA LEU A 351 9.00 5.44 10.87
C LEU A 351 10.38 5.62 10.24
N LEU A 352 11.44 5.50 11.00
CA LEU A 352 12.81 5.65 10.53
C LEU A 352 13.70 4.48 10.98
N ASP A 353 14.67 4.15 10.15
CA ASP A 353 15.71 3.18 10.47
C ASP A 353 17.07 3.83 10.17
N GLU A 354 17.97 3.86 11.18
CA GLU A 354 19.30 4.45 11.03
C GLU A 354 20.05 3.85 9.82
N ASP A 355 19.90 2.54 9.59
CA ASP A 355 20.59 1.83 8.51
C ASP A 355 20.17 2.28 7.11
N THR A 356 18.98 2.89 6.98
CA THR A 356 18.44 3.39 5.69
C THR A 356 18.37 4.90 5.64
N SER A 357 18.93 5.58 6.60
CA SER A 357 18.92 7.03 6.75
C SER A 357 20.29 7.64 6.44
N ALA A 358 20.30 8.89 5.99
CA ALA A 358 21.54 9.66 5.85
C ALA A 358 22.04 10.07 7.24
N THR A 359 23.24 9.62 7.61
CA THR A 359 23.80 9.83 8.96
C THR A 359 23.85 11.30 9.34
N ASN A 360 24.30 12.19 8.44
CA ASN A 360 24.40 13.63 8.68
C ASN A 360 23.03 14.33 8.78
N PHE A 361 21.97 13.75 8.25
CA PHE A 361 20.60 14.21 8.47
C PHE A 361 20.07 13.78 9.83
N MET A 362 20.41 12.55 10.27
CA MET A 362 19.93 12.02 11.54
C MET A 362 20.59 12.69 12.73
N ILE A 363 21.91 12.73 12.73
CA ILE A 363 22.74 13.16 13.86
C ILE A 363 24.03 13.83 13.38
N ARG A 364 24.60 14.68 14.22
CA ARG A 364 25.91 15.26 14.00
C ARG A 364 26.84 14.86 15.14
N ASP A 365 27.94 14.24 14.78
CA ASP A 365 28.97 13.84 15.73
C ASP A 365 29.56 15.07 16.47
N LYS A 366 29.76 14.96 17.78
CA LYS A 366 30.24 16.07 18.63
C LYS A 366 31.65 16.57 18.27
N VAL A 367 32.50 15.68 17.74
CA VAL A 367 33.87 16.05 17.32
C VAL A 367 33.76 16.84 16.01
N MET A 368 32.96 16.36 15.08
CA MET A 368 32.71 17.07 13.80
C MET A 368 32.03 18.42 14.03
N ALA A 369 31.11 18.53 15.00
CA ALA A 369 30.45 19.79 15.35
C ALA A 369 31.41 20.85 15.90
N LYS A 370 32.52 20.44 16.53
CA LYS A 370 33.56 21.35 16.97
C LYS A 370 34.51 21.79 15.85
N LEU A 371 34.71 20.94 14.85
CA LEU A 371 35.59 21.22 13.71
C LEU A 371 34.91 22.11 12.65
N VAL A 372 33.65 21.83 12.34
CA VAL A 372 32.84 22.60 11.40
C VAL A 372 31.80 23.36 12.21
N SER A 373 31.83 24.69 12.19
CA SER A 373 30.86 25.53 12.93
C SER A 373 29.44 25.37 12.32
N ASP A 374 28.40 25.62 13.13
CA ASP A 374 27.00 25.56 12.68
C ASP A 374 26.71 26.54 11.52
N GLU A 375 27.43 27.67 11.44
CA GLU A 375 27.33 28.65 10.34
C GLU A 375 27.77 28.09 8.96
N LYS A 376 28.66 27.09 8.98
CA LYS A 376 29.21 26.43 7.77
C LYS A 376 28.51 25.11 7.44
N GLU A 377 27.60 24.67 8.29
CA GLU A 377 26.87 23.43 8.11
C GLU A 377 25.43 23.71 7.63
N PRO A 378 25.09 23.43 6.38
CA PRO A 378 23.76 23.69 5.86
C PRO A 378 22.69 22.78 6.46
N ILE A 379 23.07 21.63 7.06
CA ILE A 379 22.13 20.63 7.55
C ILE A 379 21.89 20.80 9.05
N THR A 380 20.65 21.04 9.41
CA THR A 380 20.16 20.90 10.79
C THR A 380 19.56 19.52 10.97
N THR A 381 20.10 18.72 11.89
CA THR A 381 19.72 17.32 12.04
C THR A 381 18.30 17.12 12.55
N LEU A 382 17.70 15.97 12.19
CA LEU A 382 16.39 15.57 12.72
C LEU A 382 16.37 15.55 14.24
N LEU A 383 17.45 15.11 14.87
CA LEU A 383 17.57 15.07 16.34
C LEU A 383 17.31 16.45 16.99
N ARG A 384 17.72 17.55 16.35
CA ARG A 384 17.47 18.90 16.85
C ARG A 384 16.02 19.35 16.74
N HIS A 385 15.28 18.84 15.75
CA HIS A 385 13.92 19.30 15.44
C HIS A 385 12.81 18.34 15.88
N ILE A 386 13.14 17.09 16.13
CA ILE A 386 12.12 16.03 16.33
C ILE A 386 11.13 16.35 17.48
N ARG A 387 11.64 16.90 18.59
CA ARG A 387 10.78 17.33 19.72
C ARG A 387 9.88 18.51 19.34
N GLY A 388 10.43 19.47 18.62
CA GLY A 388 9.67 20.62 18.12
C GLY A 388 8.58 20.19 17.13
N ILE A 389 8.87 19.29 16.21
CA ILE A 389 7.88 18.75 15.24
C ILE A 389 6.74 18.05 15.99
N TYR A 390 7.06 17.16 16.94
CA TYR A 390 6.01 16.50 17.74
C TYR A 390 5.15 17.53 18.50
N LYS A 391 5.78 18.50 19.15
CA LYS A 391 5.08 19.52 19.93
C LYS A 391 4.19 20.42 19.09
N THR A 392 4.67 20.81 17.89
CA THR A 392 3.95 21.74 17.00
C THR A 392 2.85 21.07 16.19
N MET A 393 3.11 19.85 15.68
CA MET A 393 2.21 19.14 14.75
C MET A 393 1.58 17.87 15.32
N GLY A 394 2.00 17.39 16.49
CA GLY A 394 1.52 16.12 17.04
C GLY A 394 2.08 14.88 16.33
N ILE A 395 3.00 15.02 15.39
CA ILE A 395 3.54 13.92 14.60
C ILE A 395 4.45 13.05 15.47
N SER A 396 4.11 11.80 15.59
CA SER A 396 4.87 10.82 16.37
C SER A 396 5.97 10.15 15.53
N PHE A 397 6.99 9.65 16.22
CA PHE A 397 8.15 9.02 15.60
C PHE A 397 8.43 7.65 16.21
N ILE A 398 8.74 6.66 15.37
CA ILE A 398 9.34 5.39 15.81
C ILE A 398 10.67 5.24 15.06
N ILE A 399 11.77 5.25 15.80
CA ILE A 399 13.12 5.27 15.23
C ILE A 399 13.90 4.06 15.70
N VAL A 400 14.41 3.26 14.78
CA VAL A 400 15.39 2.23 15.07
C VAL A 400 16.78 2.86 15.05
N VAL A 401 17.52 2.72 16.13
CA VAL A 401 18.92 3.17 16.23
C VAL A 401 19.84 2.01 16.62
N GLY A 402 20.99 1.97 15.97
CA GLY A 402 22.05 1.00 16.24
C GLY A 402 23.25 1.61 16.98
N SER A 403 23.59 2.86 16.63
CA SER A 403 24.79 3.56 17.11
C SER A 403 24.51 4.96 17.66
N SER A 404 23.42 5.60 17.27
CA SER A 404 23.11 7.00 17.59
C SER A 404 22.45 7.16 18.96
N GLY A 405 23.22 6.99 20.04
CA GLY A 405 22.73 7.04 21.42
C GLY A 405 22.12 8.40 21.85
N ASP A 406 22.42 9.50 21.16
CA ASP A 406 21.86 10.82 21.48
C ASP A 406 20.32 10.88 21.33
N TYR A 407 19.71 10.01 20.49
CA TYR A 407 18.25 9.89 20.37
C TYR A 407 17.57 9.47 21.67
N LEU A 408 18.28 8.80 22.59
CA LEU A 408 17.76 8.44 23.91
C LEU A 408 17.37 9.68 24.73
N SER A 409 18.04 10.81 24.50
CA SER A 409 17.80 12.08 25.23
C SER A 409 16.47 12.74 24.86
N VAL A 410 15.94 12.45 23.67
CA VAL A 410 14.67 13.00 23.16
C VAL A 410 13.52 12.00 23.19
N ALA A 411 13.77 10.75 23.60
CA ALA A 411 12.77 9.69 23.59
C ALA A 411 11.78 9.80 24.75
N ASP A 412 10.50 9.58 24.45
CA ASP A 412 9.44 9.34 25.45
C ASP A 412 9.45 7.88 25.89
N LEU A 413 9.71 6.98 24.94
CA LEU A 413 9.75 5.54 25.12
C LEU A 413 11.02 4.96 24.49
N VAL A 414 11.73 4.10 25.24
CA VAL A 414 12.89 3.36 24.73
C VAL A 414 12.64 1.87 24.85
N LEU A 415 12.59 1.19 23.71
CA LEU A 415 12.42 -0.26 23.60
C LEU A 415 13.75 -0.92 23.28
N GLN A 416 14.19 -1.85 24.10
CA GLN A 416 15.37 -2.66 23.82
C GLN A 416 14.95 -4.05 23.32
N LEU A 417 15.48 -4.47 22.16
CA LEU A 417 15.35 -5.83 21.68
C LEU A 417 16.59 -6.66 22.01
N ASN A 418 16.36 -7.82 22.61
CA ASN A 418 17.38 -8.81 22.88
C ASN A 418 16.83 -10.21 22.58
N HIS A 419 17.42 -10.91 21.62
CA HIS A 419 16.96 -12.23 21.15
C HIS A 419 15.44 -12.26 20.86
N TYR A 420 14.97 -11.26 20.11
CA TYR A 420 13.57 -11.07 19.72
C TYR A 420 12.58 -10.77 20.87
N LYS A 421 13.08 -10.60 22.09
CA LYS A 421 12.29 -10.16 23.24
C LYS A 421 12.43 -8.66 23.43
N VAL A 422 11.30 -7.99 23.68
CA VAL A 422 11.24 -6.54 23.90
C VAL A 422 11.25 -6.25 25.39
N LYS A 423 12.02 -5.23 25.78
CA LYS A 423 12.03 -4.64 27.12
C LYS A 423 11.83 -3.15 27.05
N ASP A 424 11.07 -2.59 27.95
CA ASP A 424 11.03 -1.16 28.21
C ASP A 424 12.25 -0.79 29.08
N VAL A 425 13.17 -0.02 28.51
CA VAL A 425 14.37 0.46 29.19
C VAL A 425 14.38 1.99 29.29
N THR A 426 13.23 2.63 29.23
CA THR A 426 13.08 4.09 29.23
C THR A 426 13.73 4.73 30.46
N LYS A 427 13.52 4.19 31.66
CA LYS A 427 14.10 4.72 32.91
C LYS A 427 15.61 4.58 32.92
N GLU A 428 16.14 3.45 32.46
CA GLU A 428 17.57 3.18 32.37
C GLU A 428 18.23 4.11 31.35
N ALA A 429 17.62 4.29 30.20
CA ALA A 429 18.10 5.19 29.15
C ALA A 429 18.16 6.64 29.63
N LYS A 430 17.15 7.14 30.33
CA LYS A 430 17.14 8.49 30.91
C LYS A 430 18.29 8.68 31.92
N LYS A 431 18.49 7.71 32.82
CA LYS A 431 19.59 7.73 33.78
C LYS A 431 20.96 7.75 33.09
N ILE A 432 21.16 6.99 32.03
CA ILE A 432 22.38 7.00 31.24
C ILE A 432 22.56 8.36 30.57
N CYS A 433 21.51 8.96 30.01
CA CYS A 433 21.59 10.31 29.43
C CYS A 433 22.02 11.37 30.43
N GLU A 434 21.55 11.29 31.68
CA GLU A 434 22.01 12.18 32.79
C GLU A 434 23.48 11.98 33.09
N GLN A 435 23.93 10.72 33.23
CA GLN A 435 25.33 10.39 33.50
C GLN A 435 26.29 10.86 32.38
N CYS A 436 25.84 10.74 31.12
CA CYS A 436 26.60 11.19 29.96
C CYS A 436 26.44 12.69 29.67
N GLN A 437 25.71 13.44 30.49
CA GLN A 437 25.43 14.87 30.33
C GLN A 437 24.83 15.24 28.97
N ILE A 438 24.03 14.37 28.39
CA ILE A 438 23.29 14.61 27.14
C ILE A 438 21.83 14.97 27.40
N ALA A 439 21.32 14.78 28.60
CA ALA A 439 19.96 15.14 28.99
C ALA A 439 19.72 16.65 28.79
N GLY A 440 18.64 17.02 28.11
CA GLY A 440 18.28 18.42 27.87
C GLY A 440 19.12 19.18 26.83
N GLN A 441 20.12 18.55 26.19
CA GLN A 441 20.94 19.22 25.14
C GLN A 441 20.10 19.60 23.92
N TYR A 442 19.05 18.83 23.63
CA TYR A 442 18.11 19.05 22.54
C TYR A 442 16.74 19.47 23.10
N ALA A 443 16.79 20.57 23.90
CA ALA A 443 15.60 21.11 24.53
C ALA A 443 14.53 21.50 23.51
N GLU A 444 13.29 21.39 23.93
CA GLU A 444 12.09 21.73 23.15
C GLU A 444 12.13 23.20 22.69
N LYS A 445 12.66 23.46 21.50
CA LYS A 445 12.49 24.72 20.80
C LYS A 445 11.25 24.64 19.95
N GLU A 446 10.45 25.68 19.93
CA GLU A 446 9.42 25.85 18.92
C GLU A 446 10.06 25.84 17.54
N VAL A 447 9.45 25.09 16.62
CA VAL A 447 9.94 24.94 15.26
C VAL A 447 8.99 25.66 14.33
N CYS A 448 9.53 26.58 13.52
CA CYS A 448 8.75 27.17 12.44
C CYS A 448 8.56 26.12 11.35
N MET A 449 7.33 25.64 11.21
CA MET A 449 7.01 24.62 10.22
C MET A 449 6.87 25.22 8.82
N PRO A 450 7.28 24.48 7.77
CA PRO A 450 7.03 24.89 6.39
C PRO A 450 5.55 25.08 6.09
N GLU A 451 5.23 26.02 5.23
CA GLU A 451 3.89 26.16 4.69
C GLU A 451 3.67 25.16 3.54
N PHE A 452 2.57 24.40 3.62
CA PHE A 452 2.18 23.45 2.59
C PHE A 452 1.28 24.14 1.55
N SER A 453 1.86 24.95 0.68
CA SER A 453 1.16 25.80 -0.30
C SER A 453 1.42 25.40 -1.75
N ARG A 454 1.81 24.14 -1.99
CA ARG A 454 2.11 23.64 -3.34
C ARG A 454 0.84 23.41 -4.15
N LYS A 455 0.84 23.87 -5.40
CA LYS A 455 -0.29 23.76 -6.33
C LYS A 455 0.05 22.92 -7.56
N LEU A 456 -0.90 22.10 -7.98
CA LEU A 456 -0.87 21.43 -9.28
C LEU A 456 -1.24 22.42 -10.36
N LYS A 457 -0.48 22.43 -11.47
CA LYS A 457 -0.80 23.22 -12.67
C LYS A 457 -1.36 22.33 -13.78
N PRO A 458 -2.25 22.87 -14.62
CA PRO A 458 -2.78 22.15 -15.77
C PRO A 458 -1.69 21.68 -16.73
N VAL A 459 -1.86 20.45 -17.21
CA VAL A 459 -1.03 19.88 -18.27
C VAL A 459 -1.90 19.65 -19.49
N LYS A 460 -1.37 19.89 -20.71
CA LYS A 460 -2.14 19.62 -21.93
C LYS A 460 -2.60 18.16 -21.92
N SER A 461 -3.91 17.96 -22.09
CA SER A 461 -4.48 16.62 -22.23
C SER A 461 -3.91 15.92 -23.45
N ALA A 462 -3.42 14.70 -23.26
CA ALA A 462 -2.89 13.86 -24.32
C ALA A 462 -3.17 12.39 -24.00
N ARG A 463 -3.26 11.56 -25.01
CA ARG A 463 -3.37 10.11 -24.79
C ARG A 463 -2.04 9.58 -24.26
N ARG A 464 -2.01 9.22 -22.96
CA ARG A 464 -0.83 8.72 -22.26
C ARG A 464 -0.74 7.20 -22.27
N LYS A 465 0.48 6.71 -22.28
CA LYS A 465 0.77 5.28 -22.04
C LYS A 465 1.09 5.11 -20.55
N LEU A 466 0.18 4.46 -19.83
CA LEU A 466 0.30 4.22 -18.39
C LEU A 466 0.64 2.74 -18.16
N LYS A 467 1.70 2.46 -17.42
CA LYS A 467 2.16 1.11 -17.09
C LYS A 467 2.80 1.08 -15.70
N SER A 468 2.98 -0.11 -15.15
CA SER A 468 3.78 -0.37 -13.95
C SER A 468 4.67 -1.60 -14.15
N MET A 469 5.75 -1.69 -13.39
CA MET A 469 6.66 -2.84 -13.37
C MET A 469 6.92 -3.24 -11.92
N GLY A 470 6.35 -4.39 -11.52
CA GLY A 470 6.44 -4.87 -10.14
C GLY A 470 5.87 -3.87 -9.14
N THR A 471 6.51 -3.78 -7.98
CA THR A 471 6.26 -2.78 -6.92
C THR A 471 7.15 -1.54 -7.05
N ASP A 472 8.04 -1.50 -8.03
CA ASP A 472 9.20 -0.62 -8.03
C ASP A 472 9.03 0.58 -8.96
N THR A 473 8.22 0.45 -10.03
CA THR A 473 8.22 1.46 -11.10
C THR A 473 6.82 1.76 -11.61
N VAL A 474 6.52 3.04 -11.71
CA VAL A 474 5.38 3.59 -12.45
C VAL A 474 5.91 4.24 -13.72
N LEU A 475 5.27 3.98 -14.86
CA LEU A 475 5.64 4.52 -16.17
C LEU A 475 4.51 5.39 -16.72
N ILE A 476 4.82 6.63 -17.02
CA ILE A 476 3.94 7.58 -17.71
C ILE A 476 4.63 7.98 -19.01
N ASP A 477 4.10 7.53 -20.14
CA ASP A 477 4.69 7.65 -21.47
C ASP A 477 6.10 7.05 -21.55
N ARG A 478 7.14 7.87 -21.50
CA ARG A 478 8.56 7.46 -21.53
C ARG A 478 9.26 7.70 -20.21
N GLU A 479 8.60 8.34 -19.27
CA GLU A 479 9.18 8.67 -17.97
C GLU A 479 8.92 7.55 -16.96
N SER A 480 9.97 7.17 -16.26
CA SER A 480 9.97 6.19 -15.19
C SER A 480 10.00 6.89 -13.84
N ILE A 481 9.00 6.63 -13.01
CA ILE A 481 8.93 7.09 -11.63
C ILE A 481 9.38 5.92 -10.76
N ASP A 482 10.51 6.09 -10.07
CA ASP A 482 11.04 5.10 -9.14
C ASP A 482 10.29 5.17 -7.81
N VAL A 483 9.57 4.11 -7.46
CA VAL A 483 8.80 3.98 -6.21
C VAL A 483 9.28 2.81 -5.34
N ARG A 484 10.43 2.20 -5.65
CA ARG A 484 10.99 1.04 -4.92
C ARG A 484 11.24 1.29 -3.45
N TYR A 485 11.43 2.54 -3.08
CA TYR A 485 11.69 2.97 -1.71
C TYR A 485 10.43 3.33 -0.93
N LEU A 486 9.26 3.23 -1.55
CA LEU A 486 7.98 3.30 -0.85
C LEU A 486 7.65 1.90 -0.29
N GLU A 487 8.31 1.56 0.82
CA GLU A 487 8.31 0.20 1.39
C GLU A 487 6.93 -0.29 1.84
N GLN A 488 5.95 0.59 1.90
CA GLN A 488 4.55 0.28 2.21
C GLN A 488 3.71 -0.08 0.98
N LEU A 489 4.27 0.02 -0.24
CA LEU A 489 3.71 -0.62 -1.43
C LEU A 489 3.94 -2.13 -1.34
N SER A 490 2.94 -2.85 -0.86
CA SER A 490 3.04 -4.29 -0.59
C SER A 490 2.70 -5.17 -1.79
N GLU A 491 2.05 -4.61 -2.82
CA GLU A 491 1.56 -5.34 -4.00
C GLU A 491 1.76 -4.55 -5.30
N SER A 492 2.08 -5.27 -6.39
CA SER A 492 2.18 -4.67 -7.73
C SER A 492 0.86 -4.05 -8.25
N GLY A 493 -0.26 -4.45 -7.69
CA GLY A 493 -1.56 -3.84 -7.99
C GLY A 493 -1.64 -2.38 -7.54
N GLN A 494 -0.93 -1.99 -6.48
CA GLN A 494 -0.88 -0.61 -6.01
C GLN A 494 -0.10 0.28 -6.99
N THR A 495 1.05 -0.18 -7.49
CA THR A 495 1.78 0.55 -8.54
C THR A 495 0.99 0.64 -9.84
N THR A 496 0.20 -0.40 -10.16
CA THR A 496 -0.73 -0.35 -11.30
C THR A 496 -1.81 0.73 -11.10
N ALA A 497 -2.39 0.80 -9.90
CA ALA A 497 -3.37 1.84 -9.58
C ALA A 497 -2.72 3.24 -9.59
N LEU A 498 -1.51 3.40 -9.02
CA LEU A 498 -0.76 4.66 -9.06
C LEU A 498 -0.59 5.18 -10.49
N ALA A 499 -0.23 4.30 -11.45
CA ALA A 499 -0.09 4.72 -12.85
C ALA A 499 -1.39 5.33 -13.39
N TYR A 500 -2.54 4.71 -13.13
CA TYR A 500 -3.83 5.22 -13.59
C TYR A 500 -4.29 6.47 -12.82
N MET A 501 -4.08 6.51 -11.52
CA MET A 501 -4.43 7.65 -10.67
C MET A 501 -3.60 8.88 -11.05
N MET A 502 -2.30 8.70 -11.30
CA MET A 502 -1.44 9.76 -11.85
C MET A 502 -1.95 10.26 -13.21
N GLY A 503 -2.31 9.35 -14.11
CA GLY A 503 -2.93 9.72 -15.39
C GLY A 503 -4.22 10.52 -15.20
N TRP A 504 -5.06 10.10 -14.25
CA TRP A 504 -6.30 10.79 -13.91
C TRP A 504 -6.04 12.20 -13.38
N ILE A 505 -5.06 12.38 -12.46
CA ILE A 505 -4.64 13.70 -11.97
C ILE A 505 -4.26 14.62 -13.16
N LEU A 506 -3.37 14.14 -14.03
CA LEU A 506 -2.89 14.90 -15.17
C LEU A 506 -3.98 15.29 -16.18
N ASP A 507 -5.10 14.56 -16.21
CA ASP A 507 -6.22 14.82 -17.12
C ASP A 507 -7.32 15.70 -16.46
N HIS A 508 -7.38 15.78 -15.12
CA HIS A 508 -8.46 16.46 -14.40
C HIS A 508 -8.04 17.76 -13.73
N VAL A 509 -6.74 18.05 -13.61
CA VAL A 509 -6.27 19.38 -13.19
C VAL A 509 -6.48 20.35 -14.34
N THR A 510 -7.51 21.20 -14.25
CA THR A 510 -7.92 22.17 -15.29
C THR A 510 -7.52 23.60 -14.97
N LYS A 511 -7.21 23.90 -13.73
CA LYS A 511 -6.72 25.19 -13.20
C LYS A 511 -5.66 24.89 -12.13
N GLU A 512 -5.03 25.93 -11.59
CA GLU A 512 -4.17 25.74 -10.42
C GLU A 512 -5.00 25.31 -9.22
N GLU A 513 -4.64 24.18 -8.59
CA GLU A 513 -5.36 23.60 -7.46
C GLU A 513 -4.37 23.12 -6.40
N ASP A 514 -4.71 23.33 -5.14
CA ASP A 514 -3.94 22.82 -3.99
C ASP A 514 -3.79 21.30 -4.06
N ILE A 515 -2.58 20.79 -3.84
CA ILE A 515 -2.29 19.35 -3.96
C ILE A 515 -3.06 18.55 -2.91
N GLN A 516 -3.13 19.04 -1.67
CA GLN A 516 -3.79 18.33 -0.58
C GLN A 516 -5.29 18.24 -0.86
N GLU A 517 -5.91 19.36 -1.19
CA GLU A 517 -7.34 19.42 -1.49
C GLU A 517 -7.70 18.56 -2.70
N PHE A 518 -6.91 18.60 -3.77
CA PHE A 518 -7.16 17.83 -4.98
C PHE A 518 -7.12 16.32 -4.71
N ILE A 519 -6.08 15.85 -4.03
CA ILE A 519 -5.92 14.42 -3.69
C ILE A 519 -7.01 13.98 -2.72
N GLU A 520 -7.35 14.77 -1.72
CA GLU A 520 -8.43 14.48 -0.78
C GLU A 520 -9.79 14.34 -1.51
N ASN A 521 -10.08 15.24 -2.44
CA ASN A 521 -11.31 15.21 -3.24
C ASN A 521 -11.34 13.97 -4.15
N MET A 522 -10.19 13.55 -4.70
CA MET A 522 -10.09 12.30 -5.46
C MET A 522 -10.38 11.08 -4.58
N TYR A 523 -9.86 11.00 -3.35
CA TYR A 523 -10.16 9.89 -2.44
C TYR A 523 -11.61 9.89 -1.97
N LYS A 524 -12.23 11.06 -1.71
CA LYS A 524 -13.68 11.19 -1.46
C LYS A 524 -14.51 10.69 -2.65
N LEU A 525 -14.06 10.94 -3.87
CA LEU A 525 -14.71 10.41 -5.08
C LEU A 525 -14.62 8.89 -5.14
N ILE A 526 -13.44 8.31 -4.85
CA ILE A 526 -13.23 6.86 -4.78
C ILE A 526 -14.11 6.25 -3.68
N GLU A 527 -14.18 6.84 -2.52
CA GLU A 527 -15.00 6.33 -1.41
C GLU A 527 -16.48 6.27 -1.78
N ARG A 528 -16.98 7.28 -2.48
CA ARG A 528 -18.39 7.40 -2.89
C ARG A 528 -18.73 6.52 -4.09
N LYS A 529 -17.84 6.37 -5.08
CA LYS A 529 -18.11 5.72 -6.37
C LYS A 529 -17.25 4.48 -6.65
N GLY A 530 -16.32 4.13 -5.74
CA GLY A 530 -15.34 3.08 -5.93
C GLY A 530 -14.18 3.50 -6.84
N MET A 531 -13.15 2.65 -6.91
CA MET A 531 -11.94 2.89 -7.73
C MET A 531 -12.22 3.07 -9.23
N ALA A 532 -13.33 2.53 -9.73
CA ALA A 532 -13.75 2.69 -11.14
C ALA A 532 -14.00 4.16 -11.53
N ALA A 533 -14.13 5.06 -10.57
CA ALA A 533 -14.27 6.49 -10.84
C ALA A 533 -12.97 7.14 -11.36
N VAL A 534 -11.82 6.58 -11.00
CA VAL A 534 -10.49 7.11 -11.36
C VAL A 534 -9.67 6.14 -12.21
N ILE A 535 -10.09 4.88 -12.28
CA ILE A 535 -9.45 3.86 -13.13
C ILE A 535 -10.41 3.52 -14.26
N PRO A 536 -10.09 3.90 -15.52
CA PRO A 536 -10.99 3.68 -16.64
C PRO A 536 -11.31 2.20 -16.85
N ALA A 537 -12.59 1.87 -17.09
CA ALA A 537 -13.08 0.49 -17.25
C ALA A 537 -12.37 -0.28 -18.37
N ASN A 538 -11.96 0.41 -19.44
CA ASN A 538 -11.22 -0.17 -20.56
C ASN A 538 -9.76 -0.56 -20.23
N TYR A 539 -9.25 -0.17 -19.05
CA TYR A 539 -7.91 -0.53 -18.55
C TYR A 539 -7.94 -1.51 -17.38
N SER A 540 -9.12 -1.74 -16.79
CA SER A 540 -9.21 -2.52 -15.56
C SER A 540 -9.28 -4.02 -15.82
N ALA A 541 -8.12 -4.66 -15.76
CA ALA A 541 -7.97 -6.12 -15.83
C ALA A 541 -8.13 -6.84 -14.47
N GLY A 542 -8.70 -6.17 -13.47
CA GLY A 542 -8.78 -6.71 -12.10
C GLY A 542 -7.50 -6.53 -11.27
N HIS A 543 -6.39 -6.07 -11.86
CA HIS A 543 -5.10 -5.93 -11.16
C HIS A 543 -4.97 -4.73 -10.22
N PRO A 544 -5.58 -3.54 -10.47
CA PRO A 544 -5.42 -2.41 -9.58
C PRO A 544 -5.88 -2.68 -8.14
N VAL A 545 -5.03 -2.23 -7.20
CA VAL A 545 -5.25 -2.25 -5.75
C VAL A 545 -5.10 -0.81 -5.26
N LEU A 546 -6.00 -0.33 -4.43
CA LEU A 546 -6.01 1.05 -3.97
C LEU A 546 -4.76 1.33 -3.09
N PRO A 547 -3.84 2.22 -3.51
CA PRO A 547 -2.79 2.71 -2.62
C PRO A 547 -3.40 3.66 -1.60
N ARG A 548 -2.71 3.93 -0.49
CA ARG A 548 -3.10 5.01 0.42
C ARG A 548 -2.75 6.36 -0.23
N LYS A 549 -3.37 7.43 0.26
CA LYS A 549 -3.08 8.78 -0.26
C LYS A 549 -1.60 9.14 -0.11
N GLN A 550 -0.92 8.65 0.93
CA GLN A 550 0.50 8.85 1.18
C GLN A 550 1.38 8.33 0.05
N GLU A 551 1.11 7.12 -0.47
CA GLU A 551 1.86 6.56 -1.60
C GLU A 551 1.57 7.31 -2.90
N LEU A 552 0.35 7.84 -3.08
CA LEU A 552 0.03 8.67 -4.24
C LEU A 552 0.79 10.00 -4.20
N TYR A 553 0.82 10.67 -3.03
CA TYR A 553 1.65 11.85 -2.80
C TYR A 553 3.12 11.58 -3.12
N ALA A 554 3.65 10.51 -2.55
CA ALA A 554 5.04 10.13 -2.75
C ALA A 554 5.36 9.82 -4.23
N CYS A 555 4.43 9.19 -4.96
CA CYS A 555 4.57 8.95 -6.40
C CYS A 555 4.56 10.27 -7.19
N LEU A 556 3.64 11.19 -6.88
CA LEU A 556 3.52 12.50 -7.51
C LEU A 556 4.81 13.32 -7.32
N ASN A 557 5.35 13.34 -6.11
CA ASN A 557 6.58 14.05 -5.77
C ASN A 557 7.83 13.52 -6.48
N ARG A 558 7.79 12.29 -6.98
CA ARG A 558 8.88 11.66 -7.75
C ARG A 558 8.71 11.78 -9.26
N TYR A 559 7.58 12.33 -9.72
CA TYR A 559 7.30 12.50 -11.14
C TYR A 559 7.92 13.82 -11.64
N ARG A 560 9.10 13.77 -12.27
CA ARG A 560 9.88 14.96 -12.72
C ARG A 560 9.11 15.90 -13.63
N SER A 561 8.22 15.35 -14.48
CA SER A 561 7.39 16.16 -15.38
C SER A 561 6.12 16.71 -14.71
N ALA A 562 5.92 16.50 -13.42
CA ALA A 562 4.80 17.09 -12.70
C ALA A 562 4.90 18.63 -12.77
N LYS A 563 3.81 19.28 -13.10
CA LYS A 563 3.73 20.73 -13.10
C LYS A 563 3.21 21.20 -11.75
N ILE A 564 4.15 21.48 -10.86
CA ILE A 564 3.90 22.00 -9.52
C ILE A 564 4.40 23.43 -9.45
N ALA A 565 3.78 24.25 -8.64
CA ALA A 565 4.26 25.58 -8.25
C ALA A 565 4.06 25.76 -6.75
N LYS A 566 4.88 26.59 -6.15
CA LYS A 566 4.67 27.11 -4.79
C LYS A 566 4.13 28.53 -4.89
N GLU A 567 3.12 28.83 -4.10
CA GLU A 567 2.61 30.21 -3.98
C GLU A 567 3.37 30.88 -2.82
N TYR A 568 3.96 32.02 -3.10
CA TYR A 568 4.54 32.87 -2.05
C TYR A 568 3.43 33.79 -1.55
N MET A 569 3.06 33.71 -0.28
CA MET A 569 2.20 34.69 0.34
C MET A 569 2.96 35.98 0.66
#